data_be85cbaf394947a6ed5e985108d3cb46
#
_entry.id   be85cbaf394947a6ed5e985108d3cb46
#
_cell.length_a   1.000
_cell.length_b   1.000
_cell.length_c   1.000
_cell.angle_alpha   90.00
_cell.angle_beta   90.00
_cell.angle_gamma   90.00
#
_symmetry.space_group_name_H-M   'P 1'
#
loop_
_entity.id
_entity.type
_entity.pdbx_description
1 polymer ?
#
loop_
_entity_poly.entity_id
_entity_poly.type
_entity_poly.pdbx_seq_one_letter_code
_entity_poly.pdbx_strand_id
1 'polypeptide(L)'
;ADGMEIVGEITEDTNFVYGAESVSAEKLDKLYEDKLEKVYSCNITDEAKTVESFSYKAESYPAPAVKCARPKVLIPAFPGTNCEFDSAKAVSDAGAEPEIIVIKNLTSSAIQSSVEEFATKLKIAQMVFIPGGFSGGDEPDGSGKFITAFFRNAAVKEGVTDLLENRDGLMCGICNGFQALIKLGLVPYGKIIDTDENCPTLTFNTIARHQSKIVRTRIASNKSPWLSLTNVGEVYNVPISHGEGRFLASEELIRKLAENGQIATQYVDLSGNATNDVQFNPNDSMFAIEGITSPDGRVFGKMGHSERIGSGLYKNVPGNYDIKMFEAAVKYFK
;
A
#
# COMPACT_ATOMS: atom_id res chain seq x y z
N ALA A 1 -2.34 39.54 -13.57
CA ALA A 1 -3.39 39.53 -12.54
C ALA A 1 -3.24 40.79 -11.73
N ASP A 2 -4.28 41.61 -11.63
CA ASP A 2 -4.27 42.80 -10.83
C ASP A 2 -4.09 42.44 -9.34
N GLY A 3 -3.13 43.07 -8.66
CA GLY A 3 -2.85 42.84 -7.25
C GLY A 3 -1.73 41.83 -6.93
N MET A 4 -0.98 41.40 -7.92
CA MET A 4 0.25 40.60 -7.68
C MET A 4 1.47 41.52 -7.65
N GLU A 5 2.34 41.27 -6.67
CA GLU A 5 3.64 41.95 -6.53
C GLU A 5 4.75 40.91 -6.72
N ILE A 6 5.80 41.27 -7.44
CA ILE A 6 6.99 40.43 -7.55
C ILE A 6 7.79 40.59 -6.27
N VAL A 7 7.89 39.52 -5.47
CA VAL A 7 8.58 39.54 -4.17
C VAL A 7 10.01 39.01 -4.25
N GLY A 8 10.41 38.42 -5.37
CA GLY A 8 11.76 37.91 -5.57
C GLY A 8 11.97 37.25 -6.93
N GLU A 9 13.20 36.89 -7.22
CA GLU A 9 13.66 36.22 -8.42
C GLU A 9 14.41 34.94 -8.02
N ILE A 10 14.20 33.86 -8.78
CA ILE A 10 14.92 32.60 -8.59
C ILE A 10 16.22 32.71 -9.44
N THR A 11 17.34 32.56 -8.76
CA THR A 11 18.67 32.58 -9.39
C THR A 11 19.30 31.20 -9.39
N GLU A 12 20.38 31.02 -10.13
CA GLU A 12 21.22 29.78 -10.10
C GLU A 12 22.08 29.70 -8.83
N ASP A 13 22.10 30.77 -8.04
CA ASP A 13 22.86 30.86 -6.80
C ASP A 13 22.17 30.08 -5.69
N THR A 14 22.92 29.35 -4.89
CA THR A 14 22.41 28.56 -3.76
C THR A 14 22.18 29.40 -2.49
N ASN A 15 22.08 30.72 -2.63
CA ASN A 15 21.88 31.62 -1.53
C ASN A 15 20.52 32.32 -1.57
N PHE A 16 19.92 32.51 -0.41
CA PHE A 16 18.83 33.46 -0.23
C PHE A 16 19.39 34.84 0.06
N VAL A 17 19.02 35.82 -0.74
CA VAL A 17 19.46 37.21 -0.58
C VAL A 17 18.26 38.07 -0.30
N TYR A 18 18.35 38.89 0.79
CA TYR A 18 17.35 39.87 1.12
C TYR A 18 18.04 41.19 1.52
N GLY A 19 17.92 42.20 0.68
CA GLY A 19 18.66 43.47 0.85
C GLY A 19 20.16 43.24 0.80
N ALA A 20 20.87 43.56 1.87
CA ALA A 20 22.31 43.34 2.01
C ALA A 20 22.68 42.02 2.69
N GLU A 21 21.71 41.23 3.12
CA GLU A 21 21.92 39.99 3.82
C GLU A 21 21.89 38.84 2.83
N SER A 22 22.76 37.86 3.05
CA SER A 22 22.84 36.60 2.26
C SER A 22 23.05 35.41 3.18
N VAL A 23 22.31 34.34 2.95
CA VAL A 23 22.42 33.10 3.69
C VAL A 23 22.29 31.91 2.72
N SER A 24 23.12 30.88 2.91
CA SER A 24 23.05 29.70 2.04
C SER A 24 21.78 28.89 2.29
N ALA A 25 21.21 28.31 1.23
CA ALA A 25 20.08 27.40 1.31
C ALA A 25 20.37 26.23 2.25
N GLU A 26 21.57 25.64 2.17
CA GLU A 26 22.02 24.56 3.06
C GLU A 26 21.93 24.93 4.55
N LYS A 27 22.34 26.18 4.89
CA LYS A 27 22.23 26.64 6.28
C LYS A 27 20.78 26.80 6.73
N LEU A 28 19.90 27.27 5.84
CA LEU A 28 18.48 27.44 6.14
C LEU A 28 17.80 26.07 6.28
N ASP A 29 18.07 25.14 5.40
CA ASP A 29 17.56 23.77 5.47
C ASP A 29 17.98 23.10 6.76
N LYS A 30 19.26 23.19 7.12
CA LYS A 30 19.75 22.65 8.38
C LYS A 30 19.08 23.30 9.61
N LEU A 31 18.91 24.61 9.62
CA LEU A 31 18.21 25.30 10.72
C LEU A 31 16.74 24.88 10.82
N TYR A 32 16.10 24.60 9.70
CA TYR A 32 14.71 24.14 9.65
C TYR A 32 14.59 22.70 10.15
N GLU A 33 15.41 21.81 9.66
CA GLU A 33 15.38 20.37 9.98
C GLU A 33 15.84 20.10 11.41
N ASP A 34 16.92 20.73 11.88
CA ASP A 34 17.49 20.52 13.22
C ASP A 34 16.60 21.07 14.35
N LYS A 35 15.61 21.88 14.04
CA LYS A 35 14.81 22.59 15.06
C LYS A 35 14.11 21.64 16.05
N LEU A 36 13.62 20.51 15.56
CA LEU A 36 12.93 19.49 16.37
C LEU A 36 13.76 18.22 16.56
N GLU A 37 14.96 18.15 16.02
CA GLU A 37 15.78 16.93 15.99
C GLU A 37 16.05 16.34 17.37
N LYS A 38 16.18 17.17 18.39
CA LYS A 38 16.38 16.72 19.79
C LYS A 38 15.13 16.07 20.42
N VAL A 39 13.95 16.34 19.86
CA VAL A 39 12.66 15.84 20.37
C VAL A 39 12.13 14.74 19.47
N TYR A 40 12.27 14.92 18.15
CA TYR A 40 11.83 13.99 17.11
C TYR A 40 12.93 13.90 16.06
N SER A 41 13.90 13.01 16.26
CA SER A 41 14.97 12.79 15.29
C SER A 41 14.41 12.36 13.94
N CYS A 42 14.83 13.07 12.89
CA CYS A 42 14.57 12.72 11.49
C CYS A 42 15.79 12.11 10.82
N ASN A 43 16.97 12.34 11.40
CA ASN A 43 18.24 11.89 10.84
C ASN A 43 18.49 10.45 11.30
N ILE A 44 18.49 9.53 10.34
CA ILE A 44 18.90 8.16 10.57
C ILE A 44 20.37 8.07 10.18
N THR A 45 21.19 7.55 11.09
CA THR A 45 22.64 7.51 10.97
C THR A 45 23.16 6.44 10.03
N ASP A 46 22.29 5.62 9.46
CA ASP A 46 22.67 4.57 8.53
C ASP A 46 23.05 5.16 7.17
N GLU A 47 24.18 4.74 6.63
CA GLU A 47 24.58 5.13 5.28
C GLU A 47 23.54 4.68 4.25
N ALA A 48 23.04 5.62 3.46
CA ALA A 48 22.16 5.35 2.34
C ALA A 48 22.89 4.44 1.31
N LYS A 49 22.29 3.28 1.04
CA LYS A 49 22.84 2.29 0.09
C LYS A 49 21.75 1.84 -0.87
N THR A 50 22.15 1.58 -2.10
CA THR A 50 21.33 0.80 -3.01
C THR A 50 21.21 -0.63 -2.47
N VAL A 51 20.01 -1.17 -2.52
CA VAL A 51 19.75 -2.58 -2.24
C VAL A 51 19.39 -3.30 -3.52
N GLU A 52 19.32 -4.62 -3.46
CA GLU A 52 19.00 -5.43 -4.64
C GLU A 52 17.62 -5.06 -5.22
N SER A 53 17.58 -4.78 -6.52
CA SER A 53 16.35 -4.59 -7.27
C SER A 53 15.87 -5.92 -7.83
N PHE A 54 14.78 -6.45 -7.28
CA PHE A 54 14.19 -7.69 -7.76
C PHE A 54 13.47 -7.48 -9.10
N SER A 55 13.46 -8.52 -9.93
CA SER A 55 12.79 -8.48 -11.22
C SER A 55 12.25 -9.85 -11.59
N TYR A 56 10.94 -9.95 -11.69
CA TYR A 56 10.25 -11.16 -12.11
C TYR A 56 9.19 -10.80 -13.15
N LYS A 57 9.31 -11.36 -14.34
CA LYS A 57 8.34 -11.18 -15.44
C LYS A 57 7.48 -12.42 -15.58
N ALA A 58 6.16 -12.24 -15.43
CA ALA A 58 5.22 -13.32 -15.68
C ALA A 58 5.14 -13.63 -17.18
N GLU A 59 5.12 -14.92 -17.51
CA GLU A 59 4.94 -15.39 -18.90
C GLU A 59 3.46 -15.47 -19.29
N SER A 60 2.59 -15.70 -18.31
CA SER A 60 1.14 -15.80 -18.51
C SER A 60 0.39 -15.48 -17.22
N TYR A 61 -0.90 -15.19 -17.36
CA TYR A 61 -1.81 -15.01 -16.23
C TYR A 61 -2.85 -16.12 -16.23
N PRO A 62 -3.15 -16.75 -15.08
CA PRO A 62 -4.24 -17.71 -14.99
C PRO A 62 -5.56 -17.00 -15.31
N ALA A 63 -6.44 -17.67 -16.04
CA ALA A 63 -7.79 -17.19 -16.26
C ALA A 63 -8.68 -17.61 -15.07
N PRO A 64 -9.62 -16.77 -14.63
CA PRO A 64 -10.54 -17.13 -13.57
C PRO A 64 -11.55 -18.18 -14.05
N ALA A 65 -12.02 -19.01 -13.11
CA ALA A 65 -13.05 -20.01 -13.39
C ALA A 65 -14.38 -19.36 -13.85
N VAL A 66 -14.69 -18.16 -13.35
CA VAL A 66 -15.91 -17.42 -13.69
C VAL A 66 -15.55 -16.09 -14.32
N LYS A 67 -15.98 -15.90 -15.56
CA LYS A 67 -15.90 -14.62 -16.25
C LYS A 67 -17.07 -13.70 -15.87
N CYS A 68 -16.79 -12.42 -15.70
CA CYS A 68 -17.77 -11.42 -15.32
C CYS A 68 -17.45 -10.07 -15.96
N ALA A 69 -18.39 -9.51 -16.72
CA ALA A 69 -18.19 -8.23 -17.40
C ALA A 69 -18.08 -7.05 -16.42
N ARG A 70 -18.74 -7.15 -15.28
CA ARG A 70 -18.75 -6.13 -14.23
C ARG A 70 -18.60 -6.81 -12.85
N PRO A 71 -17.38 -7.11 -12.43
CA PRO A 71 -17.13 -7.83 -11.18
C PRO A 71 -17.56 -7.02 -9.97
N LYS A 72 -18.16 -7.69 -8.98
CA LYS A 72 -18.52 -7.09 -7.69
C LYS A 72 -17.33 -7.09 -6.76
N VAL A 73 -17.12 -5.95 -6.11
CA VAL A 73 -16.00 -5.72 -5.17
C VAL A 73 -16.56 -5.33 -3.80
N LEU A 74 -16.35 -6.17 -2.81
CA LEU A 74 -16.70 -5.83 -1.43
C LEU A 74 -15.59 -5.00 -0.79
N ILE A 75 -15.99 -3.90 -0.18
CA ILE A 75 -15.10 -2.96 0.51
C ILE A 75 -15.55 -2.86 1.98
N PRO A 76 -14.98 -3.65 2.90
CA PRO A 76 -15.35 -3.55 4.31
C PRO A 76 -14.81 -2.26 4.93
N ALA A 77 -15.69 -1.45 5.49
CA ALA A 77 -15.36 -0.23 6.22
C ALA A 77 -15.46 -0.50 7.72
N PHE A 78 -14.31 -0.55 8.38
CA PHE A 78 -14.19 -0.75 9.81
C PHE A 78 -14.17 0.60 10.55
N PRO A 79 -14.47 0.65 11.86
CA PRO A 79 -14.22 1.86 12.63
C PRO A 79 -12.77 2.31 12.53
N GLY A 80 -12.56 3.52 12.00
CA GLY A 80 -11.23 4.07 11.69
C GLY A 80 -10.75 3.87 10.25
N THR A 81 -11.47 3.14 9.40
CA THR A 81 -11.24 3.15 7.93
C THR A 81 -11.52 4.56 7.38
N ASN A 82 -10.71 5.03 6.45
CA ASN A 82 -10.86 6.37 5.86
C ASN A 82 -10.64 6.43 4.33
N CYS A 83 -10.37 5.30 3.68
CA CYS A 83 -10.10 5.22 2.25
C CYS A 83 -11.18 4.46 1.47
N GLU A 84 -12.31 4.14 2.08
CA GLU A 84 -13.38 3.34 1.47
C GLU A 84 -14.01 4.04 0.26
N PHE A 85 -14.19 5.36 0.32
CA PHE A 85 -14.78 6.12 -0.79
C PHE A 85 -13.80 6.28 -1.96
N ASP A 86 -12.51 6.56 -1.69
CA ASP A 86 -11.47 6.61 -2.72
C ASP A 86 -11.35 5.25 -3.41
N SER A 87 -11.37 4.17 -2.63
CA SER A 87 -11.33 2.79 -3.12
C SER A 87 -12.55 2.47 -3.99
N ALA A 88 -13.76 2.82 -3.52
CA ALA A 88 -14.99 2.59 -4.28
C ALA A 88 -15.00 3.38 -5.60
N LYS A 89 -14.50 4.62 -5.56
CA LYS A 89 -14.34 5.44 -6.78
C LYS A 89 -13.38 4.78 -7.76
N ALA A 90 -12.17 4.38 -7.34
CA ALA A 90 -11.18 3.75 -8.20
C ALA A 90 -11.71 2.45 -8.82
N VAL A 91 -12.39 1.62 -8.02
CA VAL A 91 -13.06 0.40 -8.48
C VAL A 91 -14.14 0.70 -9.53
N SER A 92 -14.98 1.70 -9.27
CA SER A 92 -16.06 2.11 -10.20
C SER A 92 -15.51 2.66 -11.50
N ASP A 93 -14.48 3.52 -11.44
CA ASP A 93 -13.83 4.12 -12.60
C ASP A 93 -13.20 3.04 -13.51
N ALA A 94 -12.71 1.94 -12.92
CA ALA A 94 -12.18 0.78 -13.64
C ALA A 94 -13.28 -0.11 -14.28
N GLY A 95 -14.56 0.13 -13.96
CA GLY A 95 -15.71 -0.59 -14.52
C GLY A 95 -16.17 -1.80 -13.73
N ALA A 96 -15.80 -1.91 -12.45
CA ALA A 96 -16.36 -2.86 -11.50
C ALA A 96 -17.55 -2.26 -10.72
N GLU A 97 -18.16 -3.06 -9.87
CA GLU A 97 -19.27 -2.67 -9.00
C GLU A 97 -18.83 -2.69 -7.54
N PRO A 98 -18.46 -1.53 -6.96
CA PRO A 98 -18.07 -1.48 -5.54
C PRO A 98 -19.27 -1.55 -4.63
N GLU A 99 -19.13 -2.26 -3.52
CA GLU A 99 -20.10 -2.28 -2.43
C GLU A 99 -19.39 -2.06 -1.10
N ILE A 100 -19.60 -0.88 -0.49
CA ILE A 100 -19.06 -0.57 0.84
C ILE A 100 -19.96 -1.22 1.89
N ILE A 101 -19.37 -2.04 2.77
CA ILE A 101 -20.07 -2.69 3.88
C ILE A 101 -19.50 -2.15 5.18
N VAL A 102 -20.33 -1.42 5.92
CA VAL A 102 -19.95 -0.86 7.22
C VAL A 102 -19.97 -1.96 8.29
N ILE A 103 -18.83 -2.22 8.89
CA ILE A 103 -18.69 -3.18 9.99
C ILE A 103 -19.04 -2.49 11.31
N LYS A 104 -20.20 -2.80 11.84
CA LYS A 104 -20.75 -2.21 13.07
C LYS A 104 -20.10 -2.87 14.28
N ASN A 105 -19.66 -2.07 15.27
CA ASN A 105 -18.95 -2.56 16.46
C ASN A 105 -19.54 -2.12 17.80
N LEU A 106 -20.70 -1.45 17.81
CA LEU A 106 -21.28 -0.91 19.03
C LEU A 106 -21.85 -1.98 19.97
N THR A 107 -22.28 -3.11 19.43
CA THR A 107 -22.82 -4.24 20.21
C THR A 107 -22.39 -5.57 19.59
N SER A 108 -22.36 -6.63 20.39
CA SER A 108 -22.07 -7.99 19.87
C SER A 108 -23.05 -8.42 18.78
N SER A 109 -24.34 -8.07 18.90
CA SER A 109 -25.34 -8.37 17.86
C SER A 109 -25.10 -7.59 16.57
N ALA A 110 -24.60 -6.35 16.64
CA ALA A 110 -24.24 -5.57 15.47
C ALA A 110 -23.01 -6.15 14.76
N ILE A 111 -22.01 -6.63 15.50
CA ILE A 111 -20.86 -7.35 14.94
C ILE A 111 -21.33 -8.61 14.24
N GLN A 112 -22.16 -9.43 14.91
CA GLN A 112 -22.68 -10.68 14.32
C GLN A 112 -23.48 -10.41 13.04
N SER A 113 -24.35 -9.41 13.03
CA SER A 113 -25.10 -8.99 11.84
C SER A 113 -24.16 -8.56 10.68
N SER A 114 -23.08 -7.85 10.99
CA SER A 114 -22.10 -7.43 9.97
C SER A 114 -21.33 -8.63 9.41
N VAL A 115 -20.99 -9.62 10.24
CA VAL A 115 -20.37 -10.87 9.80
C VAL A 115 -21.31 -11.64 8.85
N GLU A 116 -22.57 -11.80 9.21
CA GLU A 116 -23.57 -12.50 8.40
C GLU A 116 -23.84 -11.81 7.07
N GLU A 117 -23.95 -10.47 7.08
CA GLU A 117 -24.12 -9.67 5.89
C GLU A 117 -22.89 -9.82 4.96
N PHE A 118 -21.68 -9.65 5.49
CA PHE A 118 -20.46 -9.75 4.71
C PHE A 118 -20.29 -11.15 4.14
N ALA A 119 -20.46 -12.21 4.95
CA ALA A 119 -20.33 -13.59 4.49
C ALA A 119 -21.37 -13.94 3.41
N THR A 120 -22.59 -13.40 3.50
CA THR A 120 -23.62 -13.60 2.48
C THR A 120 -23.25 -12.93 1.16
N LYS A 121 -22.78 -11.69 1.20
CA LYS A 121 -22.37 -10.94 0.00
C LYS A 121 -21.08 -11.50 -0.62
N LEU A 122 -20.20 -12.04 0.20
CA LEU A 122 -18.95 -12.65 -0.26
C LEU A 122 -19.19 -13.85 -1.19
N LYS A 123 -20.30 -14.59 -1.04
CA LYS A 123 -20.65 -15.72 -1.92
C LYS A 123 -20.88 -15.32 -3.38
N ILE A 124 -21.20 -14.06 -3.65
CA ILE A 124 -21.48 -13.57 -5.01
C ILE A 124 -20.47 -12.54 -5.50
N ALA A 125 -19.54 -12.10 -4.65
CA ALA A 125 -18.49 -11.16 -5.02
C ALA A 125 -17.35 -11.87 -5.77
N GLN A 126 -16.68 -11.14 -6.64
CA GLN A 126 -15.47 -11.59 -7.33
C GLN A 126 -14.21 -11.06 -6.66
N MET A 127 -14.32 -9.95 -5.96
CA MET A 127 -13.16 -9.32 -5.31
C MET A 127 -13.50 -8.84 -3.90
N VAL A 128 -12.45 -8.80 -3.05
CA VAL A 128 -12.46 -8.06 -1.78
C VAL A 128 -11.34 -7.07 -1.81
N PHE A 129 -11.65 -5.81 -1.51
CA PHE A 129 -10.67 -4.74 -1.38
C PHE A 129 -10.69 -4.18 0.05
N ILE A 130 -9.59 -4.34 0.79
CA ILE A 130 -9.47 -3.87 2.17
C ILE A 130 -8.78 -2.50 2.16
N PRO A 131 -9.52 -1.42 2.45
CA PRO A 131 -8.98 -0.06 2.37
C PRO A 131 -7.96 0.25 3.45
N GLY A 132 -7.27 1.38 3.26
CA GLY A 132 -6.45 1.99 4.30
C GLY A 132 -7.26 2.70 5.38
N GLY A 133 -6.55 3.11 6.41
CA GLY A 133 -7.09 3.79 7.59
C GLY A 133 -6.37 3.37 8.86
N PHE A 134 -7.04 3.53 9.99
CA PHE A 134 -6.56 3.21 11.34
C PHE A 134 -7.61 2.39 12.08
N SER A 135 -7.88 1.19 11.59
CA SER A 135 -8.96 0.33 12.08
C SER A 135 -8.77 -0.06 13.55
N GLY A 136 -9.76 0.29 14.38
CA GLY A 136 -9.70 0.06 15.82
C GLY A 136 -8.67 0.92 16.56
N GLY A 137 -8.17 2.02 15.93
CA GLY A 137 -7.23 2.95 16.53
C GLY A 137 -5.75 2.54 16.45
N ASP A 138 -5.44 1.38 15.91
CA ASP A 138 -4.08 0.84 15.66
C ASP A 138 -3.15 0.73 16.87
N GLU A 139 -3.63 0.98 18.08
CA GLU A 139 -2.85 1.02 19.30
C GLU A 139 -3.39 0.06 20.38
N PRO A 140 -2.52 -0.39 21.29
CA PRO A 140 -1.05 -0.35 21.34
C PRO A 140 -0.35 -1.52 20.62
N ASP A 141 -1.08 -2.55 20.16
CA ASP A 141 -0.53 -3.83 19.70
C ASP A 141 -0.43 -3.92 18.18
N GLY A 142 -0.39 -2.80 17.49
CA GLY A 142 -0.17 -2.72 16.05
C GLY A 142 -1.43 -2.69 15.18
N SER A 143 -1.24 -2.25 13.95
CA SER A 143 -2.28 -1.92 13.00
C SER A 143 -3.02 -3.14 12.46
N GLY A 144 -4.30 -2.95 12.09
CA GLY A 144 -5.12 -3.96 11.42
C GLY A 144 -5.70 -5.06 12.30
N LYS A 145 -5.61 -4.97 13.63
CA LYS A 145 -6.12 -6.00 14.56
C LYS A 145 -7.59 -6.28 14.41
N PHE A 146 -8.41 -5.24 14.32
CA PHE A 146 -9.84 -5.40 14.21
C PHE A 146 -10.25 -6.06 12.88
N ILE A 147 -9.60 -5.66 11.79
CA ILE A 147 -9.77 -6.32 10.49
C ILE A 147 -9.40 -7.80 10.60
N THR A 148 -8.24 -8.10 11.20
CA THR A 148 -7.74 -9.47 11.38
C THR A 148 -8.72 -10.33 12.18
N ALA A 149 -9.24 -9.81 13.29
CA ALA A 149 -10.23 -10.51 14.11
C ALA A 149 -11.53 -10.80 13.33
N PHE A 150 -12.01 -9.84 12.55
CA PHE A 150 -13.19 -10.00 11.70
C PHE A 150 -12.97 -11.09 10.63
N PHE A 151 -11.86 -11.08 9.92
CA PHE A 151 -11.57 -12.08 8.88
C PHE A 151 -11.27 -13.46 9.43
N ARG A 152 -10.91 -13.59 10.72
CA ARG A 152 -10.76 -14.89 11.42
C ARG A 152 -12.08 -15.48 11.89
N ASN A 153 -13.20 -14.73 11.82
CA ASN A 153 -14.51 -15.33 12.06
C ASN A 153 -14.76 -16.49 11.11
N ALA A 154 -15.30 -17.60 11.61
CA ALA A 154 -15.43 -18.84 10.83
C ALA A 154 -16.17 -18.65 9.50
N ALA A 155 -17.31 -17.93 9.50
CA ALA A 155 -18.11 -17.71 8.30
C ALA A 155 -17.40 -16.82 7.27
N VAL A 156 -16.68 -15.80 7.73
CA VAL A 156 -15.88 -14.92 6.84
C VAL A 156 -14.67 -15.67 6.30
N LYS A 157 -13.95 -16.42 7.16
CA LYS A 157 -12.79 -17.23 6.75
C LYS A 157 -13.17 -18.26 5.70
N GLU A 158 -14.29 -18.97 5.90
CA GLU A 158 -14.82 -19.94 4.92
C GLU A 158 -15.15 -19.24 3.58
N GLY A 159 -15.82 -18.08 3.62
CA GLY A 159 -16.14 -17.33 2.42
C GLY A 159 -14.91 -16.80 1.68
N VAL A 160 -13.84 -16.39 2.39
CA VAL A 160 -12.56 -16.00 1.77
C VAL A 160 -11.86 -17.20 1.16
N THR A 161 -11.88 -18.35 1.83
CA THR A 161 -11.33 -19.59 1.29
C THR A 161 -12.05 -19.98 0.01
N ASP A 162 -13.40 -19.97 0.01
CA ASP A 162 -14.20 -20.23 -1.19
C ASP A 162 -13.91 -19.25 -2.33
N LEU A 163 -13.80 -17.94 -2.02
CA LEU A 163 -13.45 -16.92 -3.01
C LEU A 163 -12.12 -17.22 -3.70
N LEU A 164 -11.08 -17.57 -2.92
CA LEU A 164 -9.74 -17.74 -3.43
C LEU A 164 -9.49 -19.14 -4.04
N GLU A 165 -9.97 -20.21 -3.41
CA GLU A 165 -9.64 -21.58 -3.81
C GLU A 165 -10.62 -22.14 -4.85
N ASN A 166 -11.90 -21.77 -4.80
CA ASN A 166 -12.94 -22.36 -5.65
C ASN A 166 -13.40 -21.44 -6.78
N ARG A 167 -13.27 -20.13 -6.62
CA ARG A 167 -13.84 -19.15 -7.59
C ARG A 167 -12.78 -18.27 -8.24
N ASP A 168 -11.49 -18.50 -7.97
CA ASP A 168 -10.36 -17.73 -8.49
C ASP A 168 -10.51 -16.23 -8.30
N GLY A 169 -11.14 -15.82 -7.20
CA GLY A 169 -11.35 -14.41 -6.87
C GLY A 169 -10.07 -13.67 -6.53
N LEU A 170 -10.16 -12.36 -6.47
CA LEU A 170 -9.04 -11.49 -6.15
C LEU A 170 -9.23 -10.80 -4.79
N MET A 171 -8.13 -10.60 -4.08
CA MET A 171 -8.10 -9.75 -2.90
C MET A 171 -6.98 -8.71 -3.00
N CYS A 172 -7.25 -7.50 -2.50
CA CYS A 172 -6.22 -6.49 -2.34
C CYS A 172 -6.36 -5.81 -0.99
N GLY A 173 -5.25 -5.40 -0.40
CA GLY A 173 -5.21 -4.55 0.79
C GLY A 173 -4.19 -3.45 0.64
N ILE A 174 -4.60 -2.21 0.90
CA ILE A 174 -3.71 -1.05 0.87
C ILE A 174 -3.52 -0.51 2.28
N CYS A 175 -2.26 -0.19 2.64
CA CYS A 175 -1.87 0.41 3.92
C CYS A 175 -2.38 -0.44 5.10
N ASN A 176 -3.41 0.00 5.83
CA ASN A 176 -4.04 -0.77 6.92
C ASN A 176 -4.61 -2.12 6.43
N GLY A 177 -5.15 -2.17 5.21
CA GLY A 177 -5.55 -3.42 4.57
C GLY A 177 -4.38 -4.38 4.33
N PHE A 178 -3.22 -3.88 3.91
CA PHE A 178 -2.03 -4.71 3.73
C PHE A 178 -1.50 -5.23 5.08
N GLN A 179 -1.49 -4.41 6.11
CA GLN A 179 -1.14 -4.82 7.47
C GLN A 179 -2.01 -5.99 7.95
N ALA A 180 -3.32 -5.94 7.66
CA ALA A 180 -4.24 -7.03 7.95
C ALA A 180 -3.95 -8.28 7.12
N LEU A 181 -3.69 -8.16 5.81
CA LEU A 181 -3.35 -9.29 4.93
C LEU A 181 -2.10 -10.04 5.43
N ILE A 182 -1.06 -9.32 5.86
CA ILE A 182 0.15 -9.93 6.46
C ILE A 182 -0.21 -10.70 7.74
N LYS A 183 -0.95 -10.07 8.67
CA LYS A 183 -1.33 -10.71 9.94
C LYS A 183 -2.28 -11.89 9.78
N LEU A 184 -3.00 -11.96 8.68
CA LEU A 184 -3.84 -13.09 8.31
C LEU A 184 -3.05 -14.22 7.63
N GLY A 185 -1.85 -13.94 7.11
CA GLY A 185 -1.09 -14.86 6.28
C GLY A 185 -1.57 -14.91 4.82
N LEU A 186 -2.58 -14.11 4.44
CA LEU A 186 -3.08 -14.03 3.06
C LEU A 186 -1.99 -13.60 2.10
N VAL A 187 -1.09 -12.74 2.52
CA VAL A 187 0.21 -12.56 1.92
C VAL A 187 1.28 -12.87 2.97
N PRO A 188 2.32 -13.63 2.65
CA PRO A 188 2.65 -14.22 1.34
C PRO A 188 2.07 -15.62 1.07
N TYR A 189 1.22 -16.20 1.93
CA TYR A 189 0.89 -17.64 1.88
C TYR A 189 -0.41 -17.95 1.10
N GLY A 190 -1.22 -16.97 0.74
CA GLY A 190 -2.45 -17.13 -0.05
C GLY A 190 -3.65 -17.69 0.73
N LYS A 191 -3.55 -17.84 2.05
CA LYS A 191 -4.61 -18.37 2.93
C LYS A 191 -4.53 -17.80 4.33
N ILE A 192 -5.65 -17.84 5.04
CA ILE A 192 -5.70 -17.41 6.45
C ILE A 192 -5.09 -18.52 7.31
N ILE A 193 -3.97 -18.19 7.97
CA ILE A 193 -3.22 -19.08 8.86
C ILE A 193 -3.07 -18.47 10.26
N ASP A 194 -2.69 -19.30 11.22
CA ASP A 194 -2.14 -18.83 12.47
C ASP A 194 -0.68 -18.47 12.24
N THR A 195 -0.36 -17.19 12.45
CA THR A 195 1.01 -16.67 12.22
C THR A 195 1.89 -16.94 13.42
N ASP A 196 3.16 -17.21 13.16
CA ASP A 196 4.22 -17.43 14.14
C ASP A 196 5.38 -16.43 13.94
N GLU A 197 6.47 -16.61 14.70
CA GLU A 197 7.66 -15.76 14.68
C GLU A 197 8.45 -15.80 13.36
N ASN A 198 8.21 -16.80 12.51
CA ASN A 198 8.86 -16.94 11.20
C ASN A 198 8.08 -16.23 10.09
N CYS A 199 6.86 -15.79 10.38
CA CYS A 199 6.04 -15.05 9.42
C CYS A 199 6.54 -13.62 9.25
N PRO A 200 6.40 -13.04 8.04
CA PRO A 200 6.73 -11.64 7.83
C PRO A 200 5.79 -10.73 8.63
N THR A 201 6.25 -9.53 8.91
CA THR A 201 5.44 -8.52 9.59
C THR A 201 5.59 -7.15 8.95
N LEU A 202 4.60 -6.29 9.19
CA LEU A 202 4.70 -4.85 9.02
C LEU A 202 4.72 -4.22 10.40
N THR A 203 5.76 -3.47 10.71
CA THR A 203 5.97 -2.85 12.02
C THR A 203 6.20 -1.35 11.92
N PHE A 204 6.50 -0.72 13.03
CA PHE A 204 6.72 0.72 13.11
C PHE A 204 7.84 1.20 12.19
N ASN A 205 7.65 2.39 11.61
CA ASN A 205 8.70 3.11 10.90
C ASN A 205 9.91 3.28 11.81
N THR A 206 11.13 3.18 11.28
CA THR A 206 12.38 3.31 12.06
C THR A 206 12.46 4.65 12.79
N ILE A 207 11.93 5.72 12.19
CA ILE A 207 11.88 7.04 12.82
C ILE A 207 10.80 7.18 13.90
N ALA A 208 10.10 6.09 14.25
CA ALA A 208 9.09 6.00 15.30
C ALA A 208 7.93 7.02 15.19
N ARG A 209 7.59 7.46 13.97
CA ARG A 209 6.48 8.38 13.74
C ARG A 209 5.84 8.21 12.36
N HIS A 210 4.67 8.79 12.23
CA HIS A 210 3.90 8.83 10.98
C HIS A 210 4.67 9.53 9.86
N GLN A 211 4.65 8.94 8.67
CA GLN A 211 5.17 9.51 7.43
C GLN A 211 4.02 9.75 6.46
N SER A 212 3.91 10.99 5.97
CA SER A 212 2.96 11.38 4.93
C SER A 212 3.72 12.09 3.82
N LYS A 213 3.92 11.44 2.70
CA LYS A 213 4.69 11.95 1.55
C LYS A 213 4.34 11.22 0.26
N ILE A 214 4.83 11.75 -0.85
CA ILE A 214 4.82 11.04 -2.13
C ILE A 214 6.17 10.34 -2.26
N VAL A 215 6.11 9.03 -2.50
CA VAL A 215 7.28 8.18 -2.74
C VAL A 215 7.27 7.65 -4.16
N ARG A 216 8.36 7.05 -4.58
CA ARG A 216 8.48 6.36 -5.87
C ARG A 216 8.60 4.86 -5.63
N THR A 217 7.81 4.10 -6.37
CA THR A 217 7.84 2.64 -6.33
C THR A 217 8.09 2.07 -7.71
N ARG A 218 8.88 1.02 -7.77
CA ARG A 218 9.21 0.27 -8.97
C ARG A 218 8.43 -1.03 -8.99
N ILE A 219 7.94 -1.44 -10.14
CA ILE A 219 7.38 -2.77 -10.35
C ILE A 219 8.53 -3.78 -10.34
N ALA A 220 8.59 -4.59 -9.28
CA ALA A 220 9.55 -5.69 -9.15
C ALA A 220 9.01 -6.97 -9.79
N SER A 221 7.69 -7.18 -9.74
CA SER A 221 7.03 -8.33 -10.37
C SER A 221 5.66 -7.93 -10.90
N ASN A 222 5.34 -8.37 -12.10
CA ASN A 222 3.99 -8.27 -12.66
C ASN A 222 3.24 -9.60 -12.65
N LYS A 223 3.60 -10.53 -11.77
CA LYS A 223 2.95 -11.83 -11.61
C LYS A 223 1.47 -11.73 -11.24
N SER A 224 1.13 -10.75 -10.42
CA SER A 224 -0.23 -10.54 -9.94
C SER A 224 -1.17 -10.09 -11.07
N PRO A 225 -2.41 -10.62 -11.14
CA PRO A 225 -3.46 -10.07 -12.00
C PRO A 225 -3.69 -8.56 -11.78
N TRP A 226 -3.50 -8.06 -10.57
CA TRP A 226 -3.55 -6.63 -10.24
C TRP A 226 -2.50 -5.78 -10.96
N LEU A 227 -1.39 -6.40 -11.41
CA LEU A 227 -0.26 -5.73 -12.06
C LEU A 227 -0.08 -6.16 -13.53
N SER A 228 -1.05 -6.87 -14.11
CA SER A 228 -0.97 -7.42 -15.48
C SER A 228 -0.91 -6.35 -16.58
N LEU A 229 -1.19 -5.10 -16.28
CA LEU A 229 -1.08 -3.96 -17.19
C LEU A 229 0.20 -3.15 -17.00
N THR A 230 1.12 -3.61 -16.16
CA THR A 230 2.41 -2.96 -15.92
C THR A 230 3.58 -3.76 -16.49
N ASN A 231 4.71 -3.09 -16.68
CA ASN A 231 5.97 -3.76 -17.04
C ASN A 231 6.94 -3.73 -15.84
N VAL A 232 7.71 -4.80 -15.70
CA VAL A 232 8.77 -4.87 -14.69
C VAL A 232 9.79 -3.76 -14.94
N GLY A 233 10.12 -3.04 -13.90
CA GLY A 233 11.03 -1.89 -13.96
C GLY A 233 10.34 -0.54 -14.11
N GLU A 234 9.05 -0.47 -14.47
CA GLU A 234 8.31 0.79 -14.47
C GLU A 234 8.26 1.40 -13.07
N VAL A 235 8.37 2.73 -13.01
CA VAL A 235 8.38 3.51 -11.77
C VAL A 235 7.16 4.41 -11.72
N TYR A 236 6.48 4.40 -10.56
CA TYR A 236 5.29 5.18 -10.30
C TYR A 236 5.46 6.01 -9.02
N ASN A 237 4.90 7.20 -9.03
CA ASN A 237 4.72 7.97 -7.80
C ASN A 237 3.49 7.47 -7.06
N VAL A 238 3.56 7.41 -5.74
CA VAL A 238 2.43 6.99 -4.92
C VAL A 238 2.43 7.75 -3.60
N PRO A 239 1.28 8.27 -3.15
CA PRO A 239 1.16 8.86 -1.82
C PRO A 239 1.17 7.76 -0.75
N ILE A 240 1.84 8.02 0.36
CA ILE A 240 1.84 7.19 1.56
C ILE A 240 1.39 8.01 2.77
N SER A 241 0.82 7.34 3.77
CA SER A 241 0.39 7.95 5.03
C SER A 241 0.29 6.88 6.11
N HIS A 242 1.40 6.59 6.81
CA HIS A 242 1.44 5.51 7.81
C HIS A 242 2.54 5.68 8.85
N GLY A 243 2.30 5.16 10.06
CA GLY A 243 3.28 5.02 11.15
C GLY A 243 3.88 3.61 11.21
N GLU A 244 3.17 2.63 10.65
CA GLU A 244 3.57 1.22 10.55
C GLU A 244 3.51 0.77 9.09
N GLY A 245 4.65 0.46 8.51
CA GLY A 245 4.74 0.02 7.12
C GLY A 245 6.07 -0.66 6.83
N ARG A 246 6.91 -0.82 7.87
CA ARG A 246 8.21 -1.45 7.79
C ARG A 246 8.08 -2.95 7.60
N PHE A 247 8.36 -3.43 6.41
CA PHE A 247 8.37 -4.86 6.10
C PHE A 247 9.61 -5.52 6.68
N LEU A 248 9.40 -6.56 7.49
CA LEU A 248 10.45 -7.39 8.07
C LEU A 248 10.14 -8.87 7.82
N ALA A 249 11.16 -9.61 7.42
CA ALA A 249 11.11 -11.06 7.26
C ALA A 249 12.53 -11.65 7.38
N SER A 250 12.66 -12.96 7.50
CA SER A 250 13.96 -13.61 7.36
C SER A 250 14.49 -13.44 5.93
N GLU A 251 15.79 -13.31 5.77
CA GLU A 251 16.40 -13.19 4.44
C GLU A 251 16.09 -14.41 3.56
N GLU A 252 16.03 -15.59 4.16
CA GLU A 252 15.63 -16.83 3.47
C GLU A 252 14.23 -16.71 2.87
N LEU A 253 13.26 -16.19 3.65
CA LEU A 253 11.90 -15.97 3.14
C LEU A 253 11.90 -14.93 2.03
N ILE A 254 12.62 -13.80 2.18
CA ILE A 254 12.71 -12.77 1.13
C ILE A 254 13.25 -13.35 -0.18
N ARG A 255 14.30 -14.20 -0.11
CA ARG A 255 14.84 -14.87 -1.31
C ARG A 255 13.79 -15.77 -1.98
N LYS A 256 13.05 -16.57 -1.21
CA LYS A 256 11.95 -17.37 -1.73
C LYS A 256 10.84 -16.54 -2.37
N LEU A 257 10.47 -15.41 -1.75
CA LEU A 257 9.48 -14.50 -2.31
C LEU A 257 9.97 -13.87 -3.63
N ALA A 258 11.24 -13.51 -3.73
CA ALA A 258 11.85 -12.98 -4.94
C ALA A 258 11.85 -14.02 -6.08
N GLU A 259 12.33 -15.25 -5.81
CA GLU A 259 12.35 -16.36 -6.77
C GLU A 259 10.96 -16.71 -7.29
N ASN A 260 9.96 -16.67 -6.40
CA ASN A 260 8.56 -16.94 -6.76
C ASN A 260 7.85 -15.76 -7.43
N GLY A 261 8.51 -14.60 -7.57
CA GLY A 261 7.90 -13.38 -8.11
C GLY A 261 6.82 -12.78 -7.22
N GLN A 262 6.88 -13.01 -5.91
CA GLN A 262 5.92 -12.50 -4.93
C GLN A 262 6.27 -11.11 -4.41
N ILE A 263 7.49 -10.59 -4.62
CA ILE A 263 7.83 -9.19 -4.35
C ILE A 263 7.28 -8.38 -5.51
N ALA A 264 6.21 -7.65 -5.26
CA ALA A 264 5.46 -6.93 -6.28
C ALA A 264 6.08 -5.56 -6.59
N THR A 265 6.36 -4.79 -5.55
CA THR A 265 6.84 -3.41 -5.65
C THR A 265 7.96 -3.13 -4.64
N GLN A 266 8.89 -2.24 -5.03
CA GLN A 266 9.98 -1.78 -4.17
C GLN A 266 10.04 -0.24 -4.20
N TYR A 267 10.37 0.37 -3.05
CA TYR A 267 10.71 1.79 -2.96
C TYR A 267 12.02 2.06 -3.72
N VAL A 268 12.06 3.18 -4.44
CA VAL A 268 13.23 3.55 -5.25
C VAL A 268 13.60 5.00 -5.08
N ASP A 269 14.89 5.28 -5.27
CA ASP A 269 15.47 6.62 -5.35
C ASP A 269 15.05 7.37 -6.64
N LEU A 270 15.55 8.58 -6.83
CA LEU A 270 15.26 9.38 -8.02
C LEU A 270 15.83 8.77 -9.32
N SER A 271 16.81 7.88 -9.21
CA SER A 271 17.38 7.14 -10.34
C SER A 271 16.64 5.83 -10.66
N GLY A 272 15.66 5.45 -9.80
CA GLY A 272 14.88 4.21 -9.97
C GLY A 272 15.53 2.98 -9.35
N ASN A 273 16.57 3.14 -8.54
CA ASN A 273 17.24 2.04 -7.83
C ASN A 273 16.57 1.80 -6.47
N ALA A 274 16.38 0.53 -6.10
CA ALA A 274 15.92 0.19 -4.77
C ALA A 274 16.97 0.62 -3.72
N THR A 275 16.50 1.19 -2.60
CA THR A 275 17.39 1.79 -1.60
C THR A 275 16.89 1.60 -0.17
N ASN A 276 17.80 1.56 0.79
CA ASN A 276 17.50 1.65 2.21
C ASN A 276 17.47 3.10 2.73
N ASP A 277 17.74 4.09 1.86
CA ASP A 277 17.66 5.50 2.24
C ASP A 277 16.23 5.86 2.67
N VAL A 278 16.09 6.28 3.92
CA VAL A 278 14.80 6.62 4.54
C VAL A 278 14.09 7.80 3.84
N GLN A 279 14.84 8.61 3.11
CA GLN A 279 14.26 9.66 2.28
C GLN A 279 13.33 9.04 1.20
N PHE A 280 13.69 7.88 0.66
CA PHE A 280 12.98 7.20 -0.42
C PHE A 280 12.27 5.92 0.03
N ASN A 281 12.77 5.24 1.07
CA ASN A 281 12.20 4.08 1.74
C ASN A 281 11.78 4.47 3.17
N PRO A 282 10.70 5.22 3.34
CA PRO A 282 10.40 5.96 4.57
C PRO A 282 10.09 5.09 5.78
N ASN A 283 9.85 3.81 5.57
CA ASN A 283 9.60 2.84 6.62
C ASN A 283 10.88 2.13 7.06
N ASP A 284 11.93 2.19 6.25
CA ASP A 284 13.11 1.33 6.34
C ASP A 284 12.75 -0.17 6.16
N SER A 285 11.91 -0.45 5.17
CA SER A 285 11.54 -1.81 4.80
C SER A 285 12.73 -2.57 4.24
N MET A 286 12.90 -3.84 4.67
CA MET A 286 13.96 -4.71 4.17
C MET A 286 13.90 -4.82 2.65
N PHE A 287 15.06 -4.72 2.00
CA PHE A 287 15.20 -4.72 0.54
C PHE A 287 14.27 -3.71 -0.18
N ALA A 288 13.88 -2.65 0.52
CA ALA A 288 12.95 -1.63 0.02
C ALA A 288 11.57 -2.20 -0.40
N ILE A 289 11.14 -3.33 0.14
CA ILE A 289 9.87 -3.98 -0.21
C ILE A 289 8.70 -3.08 0.22
N GLU A 290 7.87 -2.70 -0.77
CA GLU A 290 6.67 -1.87 -0.57
C GLU A 290 5.39 -2.68 -0.66
N GLY A 291 5.39 -3.75 -1.48
CA GLY A 291 4.23 -4.63 -1.64
C GLY A 291 4.62 -6.04 -2.04
N ILE A 292 3.79 -7.00 -1.62
CA ILE A 292 3.96 -8.41 -1.91
C ILE A 292 2.65 -9.08 -2.30
N THR A 293 2.75 -10.29 -2.88
CA THR A 293 1.58 -11.07 -3.30
C THR A 293 1.53 -12.45 -2.66
N SER A 294 0.37 -13.12 -2.79
CA SER A 294 0.24 -14.57 -2.60
C SER A 294 1.05 -15.33 -3.65
N PRO A 295 1.28 -16.67 -3.46
CA PRO A 295 2.06 -17.47 -4.40
C PRO A 295 1.51 -17.47 -5.83
N ASP A 296 0.20 -17.38 -5.98
CA ASP A 296 -0.52 -17.32 -7.26
C ASP A 296 -0.75 -15.87 -7.76
N GLY A 297 -0.38 -14.86 -6.97
CA GLY A 297 -0.53 -13.44 -7.28
C GLY A 297 -1.94 -12.87 -7.09
N ARG A 298 -2.94 -13.66 -6.71
CA ARG A 298 -4.35 -13.22 -6.61
C ARG A 298 -4.64 -12.35 -5.40
N VAL A 299 -3.87 -12.50 -4.33
CA VAL A 299 -3.90 -11.58 -3.19
C VAL A 299 -2.70 -10.63 -3.30
N PHE A 300 -2.96 -9.33 -3.23
CA PHE A 300 -1.95 -8.29 -3.33
C PHE A 300 -2.05 -7.32 -2.16
N GLY A 301 -0.94 -7.05 -1.53
CA GLY A 301 -0.83 -6.05 -0.47
C GLY A 301 0.28 -5.05 -0.75
N LYS A 302 0.03 -3.77 -0.50
CA LYS A 302 1.00 -2.67 -0.65
C LYS A 302 0.72 -1.53 0.31
N MET A 303 1.75 -0.72 0.61
CA MET A 303 1.60 0.41 1.53
C MET A 303 1.10 1.68 0.85
N GLY A 304 1.49 1.93 -0.39
CA GLY A 304 1.14 3.16 -1.10
C GLY A 304 -0.29 3.17 -1.63
N HIS A 305 -0.92 4.34 -1.54
CA HIS A 305 -2.34 4.56 -1.85
C HIS A 305 -2.57 4.81 -3.35
N SER A 306 -2.60 3.75 -4.13
CA SER A 306 -2.86 3.82 -5.59
C SER A 306 -4.33 4.15 -5.93
N GLU A 307 -5.24 4.11 -4.95
CA GLU A 307 -6.63 4.56 -5.07
C GLU A 307 -6.77 6.08 -4.96
N ARG A 308 -5.77 6.76 -4.37
CA ARG A 308 -5.78 8.21 -4.18
C ARG A 308 -5.09 8.94 -5.32
N ILE A 309 -5.56 8.69 -6.54
CA ILE A 309 -5.07 9.36 -7.74
C ILE A 309 -6.23 10.05 -8.46
N GLY A 310 -5.93 11.10 -9.23
CA GLY A 310 -6.93 11.80 -10.00
C GLY A 310 -6.37 13.02 -10.72
N SER A 311 -7.12 13.49 -11.71
CA SER A 311 -6.75 14.69 -12.47
C SER A 311 -6.65 15.91 -11.54
N GLY A 312 -5.50 16.56 -11.57
CA GLY A 312 -5.24 17.77 -10.79
C GLY A 312 -4.83 17.55 -9.34
N LEU A 313 -4.74 16.30 -8.87
CA LEU A 313 -4.04 15.99 -7.63
C LEU A 313 -2.51 16.03 -7.85
N TYR A 314 -1.78 16.32 -6.79
CA TYR A 314 -0.30 16.29 -6.77
C TYR A 314 0.37 17.14 -7.87
N LYS A 315 -0.20 18.31 -8.20
CA LYS A 315 0.29 19.19 -9.28
C LYS A 315 1.75 19.60 -9.12
N ASN A 316 2.25 19.67 -7.89
CA ASN A 316 3.61 20.10 -7.57
C ASN A 316 4.65 18.99 -7.64
N VAL A 317 4.21 17.72 -7.80
CA VAL A 317 5.10 16.57 -7.90
C VAL A 317 4.84 15.87 -9.23
N PRO A 318 5.63 16.17 -10.27
CA PRO A 318 5.45 15.54 -11.58
C PRO A 318 5.77 14.04 -11.53
N GLY A 319 5.11 13.27 -12.38
CA GLY A 319 5.34 11.84 -12.51
C GLY A 319 4.08 11.06 -12.89
N ASN A 320 4.24 9.75 -13.05
CA ASN A 320 3.14 8.83 -13.31
C ASN A 320 2.63 8.25 -12.00
N TYR A 321 1.33 8.41 -11.73
CA TYR A 321 0.66 7.91 -10.53
C TYR A 321 -0.25 6.71 -10.82
N ASP A 322 -0.63 6.53 -12.08
CA ASP A 322 -1.61 5.51 -12.46
C ASP A 322 -0.94 4.18 -12.79
N ILE A 323 -0.89 3.30 -11.80
CA ILE A 323 -0.41 1.92 -11.92
C ILE A 323 -1.43 0.99 -12.63
N LYS A 324 -2.65 1.47 -12.91
CA LYS A 324 -3.74 0.72 -13.58
C LYS A 324 -4.12 -0.60 -12.90
N MET A 325 -3.91 -0.69 -11.60
CA MET A 325 -4.15 -1.96 -10.88
C MET A 325 -5.64 -2.33 -10.84
N PHE A 326 -6.54 -1.35 -10.77
CA PHE A 326 -7.99 -1.61 -10.73
C PHE A 326 -8.50 -2.08 -12.09
N GLU A 327 -8.05 -1.45 -13.19
CA GLU A 327 -8.35 -1.88 -14.55
C GLU A 327 -7.78 -3.27 -14.85
N ALA A 328 -6.57 -3.57 -14.35
CA ALA A 328 -5.96 -4.89 -14.48
C ALA A 328 -6.79 -5.95 -13.78
N ALA A 329 -7.26 -5.70 -12.55
CA ALA A 329 -8.12 -6.59 -11.81
C ALA A 329 -9.48 -6.83 -12.50
N VAL A 330 -10.08 -5.78 -13.06
CA VAL A 330 -11.33 -5.91 -13.84
C VAL A 330 -11.10 -6.71 -15.12
N LYS A 331 -9.98 -6.46 -15.82
CA LYS A 331 -9.61 -7.19 -17.03
C LYS A 331 -9.42 -8.68 -16.77
N TYR A 332 -8.93 -9.06 -15.59
CA TYR A 332 -8.77 -10.46 -15.20
C TYR A 332 -10.06 -11.25 -15.33
N PHE A 333 -11.24 -10.67 -15.03
CA PHE A 333 -12.53 -11.34 -15.11
C PHE A 333 -13.22 -11.25 -16.49
N LYS A 334 -12.70 -10.50 -17.43
CA LYS A 334 -13.23 -10.38 -18.79
C LYS A 334 -12.59 -11.38 -19.72
#